data_42161381f2e7f388446e0fb965c659cb
#
_entry.id   42161381f2e7f388446e0fb965c659cb
#
_cell.length_a   1.000
_cell.length_b   1.000
_cell.length_c   1.000
_cell.angle_alpha   90.00
_cell.angle_beta   90.00
_cell.angle_gamma   90.00
#
_symmetry.space_group_name_H-M   'P 1'
#
loop_
_entity.id
_entity.type
_entity.pdbx_description
1 polymer ?
#
loop_
_entity_poly.entity_id
_entity_poly.type
_entity_poly.pdbx_seq_one_letter_code
_entity_poly.pdbx_strand_id
1 'polypeptide(L)'
;MTDIINVESQAVGVRTAETIATEINTIKRQTQKIMLASSIEIGKRLTEAKELVDHGQWSQWLQKNVNYSERTAQNLMRVYDQYGEKFGMTEMDSLFASGAPNVFEELSYTQALALLSLPTEEEREQFVEENDVANMSTREMQDAIKAKVDAEARANDAEARASDAERMVVQEQQRADLAEKNLENVKAQLRNADEQKTDILEQARKERETLAA
;
A
#
# COMPACT_ATOMS: atom_id res chain seq x y z
N MET A 1 3.37 -76.55 -24.84
CA MET A 1 4.04 -75.22 -24.61
C MET A 1 3.01 -74.35 -23.96
N THR A 2 3.13 -74.21 -22.67
CA THR A 2 2.18 -73.39 -21.87
C THR A 2 2.87 -72.08 -21.52
N ASP A 3 2.46 -71.04 -22.23
CA ASP A 3 2.92 -69.69 -21.95
C ASP A 3 2.35 -69.22 -20.62
N ILE A 4 3.19 -69.11 -19.61
CA ILE A 4 2.86 -68.51 -18.33
C ILE A 4 2.88 -66.99 -18.54
N ILE A 5 1.68 -66.38 -18.60
CA ILE A 5 1.55 -64.92 -18.58
C ILE A 5 1.97 -64.46 -17.18
N ASN A 6 3.15 -63.88 -17.10
CA ASN A 6 3.66 -63.19 -15.90
C ASN A 6 2.88 -61.88 -15.75
N VAL A 7 1.84 -61.90 -14.96
CA VAL A 7 1.14 -60.69 -14.53
C VAL A 7 2.04 -60.05 -13.45
N GLU A 8 2.90 -59.11 -13.87
CA GLU A 8 3.54 -58.22 -12.93
C GLU A 8 2.45 -57.52 -12.09
N SER A 9 2.34 -57.96 -10.85
CA SER A 9 1.55 -57.25 -9.86
C SER A 9 2.12 -55.84 -9.73
N GLN A 10 1.43 -54.83 -10.31
CA GLN A 10 1.70 -53.47 -9.99
C GLN A 10 1.63 -53.33 -8.48
N ALA A 11 2.78 -53.03 -7.88
CA ALA A 11 2.88 -52.75 -6.46
C ALA A 11 1.92 -51.64 -6.15
N VAL A 12 0.83 -51.93 -5.46
CA VAL A 12 -0.02 -50.94 -4.85
C VAL A 12 0.88 -50.13 -3.93
N GLY A 13 1.28 -48.90 -4.34
CA GLY A 13 2.22 -48.05 -3.63
C GLY A 13 1.81 -47.99 -2.16
N VAL A 14 2.73 -48.34 -1.28
CA VAL A 14 2.50 -48.27 0.17
C VAL A 14 2.06 -46.86 0.52
N ARG A 15 0.81 -46.74 0.97
CA ARG A 15 0.25 -45.44 1.36
C ARG A 15 0.95 -44.94 2.60
N THR A 16 1.81 -43.91 2.43
CA THR A 16 2.59 -43.32 3.52
C THR A 16 1.90 -42.12 4.12
N ALA A 17 2.32 -41.69 5.31
CA ALA A 17 1.80 -40.49 5.94
C ALA A 17 2.06 -39.24 5.07
N GLU A 18 3.17 -39.19 4.35
CA GLU A 18 3.56 -38.09 3.43
C GLU A 18 2.62 -38.04 2.22
N THR A 19 2.26 -39.22 1.65
CA THR A 19 1.28 -39.30 0.55
C THR A 19 -0.07 -38.80 1.02
N ILE A 20 -0.52 -39.20 2.22
CA ILE A 20 -1.78 -38.74 2.81
C ILE A 20 -1.73 -37.21 3.08
N ALA A 21 -0.62 -36.68 3.60
CA ALA A 21 -0.45 -35.26 3.82
C ALA A 21 -0.55 -34.47 2.49
N THR A 22 0.06 -34.96 1.43
CA THR A 22 -0.04 -34.37 0.09
C THR A 22 -1.46 -34.37 -0.45
N GLU A 23 -2.17 -35.46 -0.29
CA GLU A 23 -3.61 -35.58 -0.66
C GLU A 23 -4.45 -34.56 0.12
N ILE A 24 -4.26 -34.48 1.44
CA ILE A 24 -4.96 -33.50 2.30
C ILE A 24 -4.68 -32.07 1.85
N ASN A 25 -3.42 -31.73 1.60
CA ASN A 25 -3.06 -30.37 1.17
C ASN A 25 -3.62 -30.03 -0.22
N THR A 26 -3.71 -31.01 -1.10
CA THR A 26 -4.35 -30.85 -2.42
C THR A 26 -5.84 -30.57 -2.27
N ILE A 27 -6.55 -31.35 -1.43
CA ILE A 27 -7.98 -31.12 -1.16
C ILE A 27 -8.20 -29.74 -0.53
N LYS A 28 -7.36 -29.35 0.43
CA LYS A 28 -7.44 -28.01 1.05
C LYS A 28 -7.32 -26.90 0.00
N ARG A 29 -6.30 -26.93 -0.86
CA ARG A 29 -6.11 -25.92 -1.92
C ARG A 29 -7.29 -25.87 -2.89
N GLN A 30 -7.78 -27.02 -3.35
CA GLN A 30 -8.95 -27.07 -4.22
C GLN A 30 -10.19 -26.47 -3.54
N THR A 31 -10.42 -26.78 -2.27
CA THR A 31 -11.53 -26.23 -1.49
C THR A 31 -11.40 -24.71 -1.35
N GLN A 32 -10.21 -24.20 -1.07
CA GLN A 32 -9.95 -22.75 -0.96
C GLN A 32 -10.26 -22.05 -2.29
N LYS A 33 -9.78 -22.60 -3.42
CA LYS A 33 -10.06 -22.07 -4.76
C LYS A 33 -11.55 -22.00 -5.04
N ILE A 34 -12.29 -23.09 -4.79
CA ILE A 34 -13.73 -23.13 -4.97
C ILE A 34 -14.45 -22.11 -4.07
N MET A 35 -14.04 -21.99 -2.81
CA MET A 35 -14.63 -21.02 -1.88
C MET A 35 -14.41 -19.59 -2.33
N LEU A 36 -13.21 -19.25 -2.79
CA LEU A 36 -12.91 -17.90 -3.28
C LEU A 36 -13.74 -17.58 -4.53
N ALA A 37 -13.75 -18.48 -5.51
CA ALA A 37 -14.54 -18.31 -6.73
C ALA A 37 -16.05 -18.17 -6.44
N SER A 38 -16.58 -19.01 -5.53
CA SER A 38 -17.98 -18.90 -5.09
C SER A 38 -18.25 -17.56 -4.39
N SER A 39 -17.30 -17.06 -3.61
CA SER A 39 -17.41 -15.75 -2.93
C SER A 39 -17.44 -14.60 -3.92
N ILE A 40 -16.65 -14.67 -4.99
CA ILE A 40 -16.65 -13.69 -6.10
C ILE A 40 -18.00 -13.72 -6.82
N GLU A 41 -18.51 -14.92 -7.14
CA GLU A 41 -19.79 -15.05 -7.84
C GLU A 41 -20.97 -14.57 -6.98
N ILE A 42 -20.97 -14.85 -5.67
CA ILE A 42 -21.95 -14.29 -4.74
C ILE A 42 -21.83 -12.75 -4.69
N GLY A 43 -20.61 -12.23 -4.65
CA GLY A 43 -20.36 -10.78 -4.67
C GLY A 43 -20.95 -10.11 -5.91
N LYS A 44 -20.79 -10.73 -7.09
CA LYS A 44 -21.41 -10.31 -8.35
C LYS A 44 -22.92 -10.22 -8.24
N ARG A 45 -23.56 -11.31 -7.77
CA ARG A 45 -25.02 -11.36 -7.61
C ARG A 45 -25.53 -10.35 -6.58
N LEU A 46 -24.77 -10.07 -5.52
CA LEU A 46 -25.11 -9.06 -4.54
C LEU A 46 -25.01 -7.66 -5.13
N THR A 47 -24.05 -7.39 -6.01
CA THR A 47 -23.93 -6.12 -6.73
C THR A 47 -25.14 -5.91 -7.65
N GLU A 48 -25.48 -6.91 -8.46
CA GLU A 48 -26.67 -6.90 -9.31
C GLU A 48 -27.98 -6.69 -8.50
N ALA A 49 -28.12 -7.41 -7.39
CA ALA A 49 -29.30 -7.29 -6.53
C ALA A 49 -29.42 -5.90 -5.89
N LYS A 50 -28.29 -5.30 -5.53
CA LYS A 50 -28.26 -3.96 -4.91
C LYS A 50 -28.77 -2.87 -5.84
N GLU A 51 -28.59 -3.01 -7.15
CA GLU A 51 -29.14 -2.10 -8.16
C GLU A 51 -30.65 -2.23 -8.34
N LEU A 52 -31.20 -3.41 -8.02
CA LEU A 52 -32.63 -3.72 -8.17
C LEU A 52 -33.45 -3.48 -6.89
N VAL A 53 -32.79 -3.36 -5.74
CA VAL A 53 -33.45 -3.16 -4.44
C VAL A 53 -33.64 -1.67 -4.17
N ASP A 54 -34.85 -1.27 -3.78
CA ASP A 54 -35.17 0.12 -3.45
C ASP A 54 -34.28 0.69 -2.36
N HIS A 55 -34.01 1.98 -2.48
CA HIS A 55 -33.16 2.69 -1.52
C HIS A 55 -33.72 2.57 -0.09
N GLY A 56 -32.83 2.18 0.85
CA GLY A 56 -33.17 1.94 2.25
C GLY A 56 -33.70 0.54 2.58
N GLN A 57 -34.01 -0.29 1.57
CA GLN A 57 -34.53 -1.65 1.78
C GLN A 57 -33.40 -2.71 1.81
N TRP A 58 -32.17 -2.33 1.50
CA TRP A 58 -31.04 -3.25 1.31
C TRP A 58 -30.77 -4.17 2.51
N SER A 59 -30.71 -3.61 3.72
CA SER A 59 -30.45 -4.38 4.93
C SER A 59 -31.54 -5.44 5.19
N GLN A 60 -32.80 -5.04 5.02
CA GLN A 60 -33.94 -5.94 5.19
C GLN A 60 -33.97 -7.02 4.11
N TRP A 61 -33.66 -6.66 2.86
CA TRP A 61 -33.57 -7.60 1.76
C TRP A 61 -32.51 -8.66 1.99
N LEU A 62 -31.28 -8.25 2.42
CA LEU A 62 -30.19 -9.16 2.75
C LEU A 62 -30.58 -10.17 3.83
N GLN A 63 -31.17 -9.70 4.91
CA GLN A 63 -31.56 -10.54 6.03
C GLN A 63 -32.64 -11.54 5.62
N LYS A 64 -33.65 -11.10 4.87
CA LYS A 64 -34.81 -11.90 4.50
C LYS A 64 -34.52 -12.94 3.43
N ASN A 65 -33.67 -12.60 2.44
CA ASN A 65 -33.53 -13.42 1.23
C ASN A 65 -32.25 -14.28 1.23
N VAL A 66 -31.15 -13.77 1.84
CA VAL A 66 -29.84 -14.44 1.79
C VAL A 66 -29.20 -14.63 3.15
N ASN A 67 -29.80 -14.09 4.21
CA ASN A 67 -29.33 -14.17 5.59
C ASN A 67 -27.89 -13.65 5.79
N TYR A 68 -27.55 -12.57 5.10
CA TYR A 68 -26.25 -11.88 5.24
C TYR A 68 -26.38 -10.58 6.03
N SER A 69 -25.34 -10.25 6.78
CA SER A 69 -25.16 -8.89 7.31
C SER A 69 -24.71 -7.95 6.18
N GLU A 70 -24.95 -6.65 6.33
CA GLU A 70 -24.45 -5.64 5.39
C GLU A 70 -22.93 -5.71 5.24
N ARG A 71 -22.19 -5.94 6.34
CA ARG A 71 -20.74 -6.10 6.33
C ARG A 71 -20.30 -7.31 5.50
N THR A 72 -20.99 -8.45 5.64
CA THR A 72 -20.70 -9.63 4.84
C THR A 72 -20.93 -9.36 3.35
N ALA A 73 -22.08 -8.76 3.03
CA ALA A 73 -22.41 -8.41 1.64
C ALA A 73 -21.40 -7.41 1.05
N GLN A 74 -21.02 -6.37 1.79
CA GLN A 74 -20.01 -5.40 1.36
C GLN A 74 -18.65 -6.06 1.10
N ASN A 75 -18.21 -6.96 1.97
CA ASN A 75 -16.95 -7.67 1.79
C ASN A 75 -16.98 -8.56 0.54
N LEU A 76 -18.06 -9.29 0.30
CA LEU A 76 -18.23 -10.12 -0.90
C LEU A 76 -18.25 -9.29 -2.18
N MET A 77 -18.98 -8.17 -2.19
CA MET A 77 -19.01 -7.24 -3.32
C MET A 77 -17.61 -6.61 -3.58
N ARG A 78 -16.87 -6.24 -2.53
CA ARG A 78 -15.49 -5.74 -2.68
C ARG A 78 -14.55 -6.79 -3.28
N VAL A 79 -14.67 -8.05 -2.85
CA VAL A 79 -13.87 -9.14 -3.41
C VAL A 79 -14.21 -9.35 -4.89
N TYR A 80 -15.48 -9.29 -5.27
CA TYR A 80 -15.89 -9.32 -6.67
C TYR A 80 -15.33 -8.14 -7.47
N ASP A 81 -15.47 -6.93 -6.98
CA ASP A 81 -15.01 -5.71 -7.63
C ASP A 81 -13.51 -5.75 -7.94
N GLN A 82 -12.70 -6.27 -7.02
CA GLN A 82 -11.25 -6.28 -7.15
C GLN A 82 -10.67 -7.51 -7.85
N TYR A 83 -11.35 -8.64 -7.77
CA TYR A 83 -10.81 -9.90 -8.28
C TYR A 83 -11.67 -10.54 -9.38
N GLY A 84 -12.87 -10.06 -9.63
CA GLY A 84 -13.80 -10.66 -10.57
C GLY A 84 -13.26 -10.77 -12.00
N GLU A 85 -12.62 -9.71 -12.50
CA GLU A 85 -12.00 -9.69 -13.83
C GLU A 85 -10.78 -10.63 -13.92
N LYS A 86 -9.98 -10.68 -12.87
CA LYS A 86 -8.77 -11.53 -12.82
C LYS A 86 -9.07 -13.03 -12.83
N PHE A 87 -10.22 -13.40 -12.27
CA PHE A 87 -10.66 -14.79 -12.29
C PHE A 87 -11.33 -15.22 -13.62
N GLY A 88 -11.42 -14.30 -14.60
CA GLY A 88 -11.93 -14.62 -15.93
C GLY A 88 -13.33 -15.21 -15.94
N MET A 89 -14.19 -14.80 -14.99
CA MET A 89 -15.50 -15.40 -14.75
C MET A 89 -16.51 -15.02 -15.81
N THR A 90 -16.36 -15.58 -16.99
CA THR A 90 -17.47 -15.61 -17.95
C THR A 90 -18.41 -16.80 -17.72
N GLU A 91 -17.95 -17.90 -17.12
CA GLU A 91 -18.80 -19.04 -16.77
C GLU A 91 -18.11 -19.96 -15.73
N MET A 92 -18.90 -20.69 -14.93
CA MET A 92 -18.44 -21.64 -13.91
C MET A 92 -17.51 -22.74 -14.49
N ASP A 93 -17.49 -22.93 -15.79
CA ASP A 93 -16.60 -23.86 -16.51
C ASP A 93 -15.12 -23.44 -16.48
N SER A 94 -14.81 -22.15 -16.30
CA SER A 94 -13.42 -21.69 -16.23
C SER A 94 -12.71 -22.03 -14.91
N LEU A 95 -13.46 -22.36 -13.86
CA LEU A 95 -12.90 -22.85 -12.58
C LEU A 95 -12.07 -24.13 -12.71
N PHE A 96 -12.32 -24.90 -13.77
CA PHE A 96 -11.65 -26.17 -14.06
C PHE A 96 -10.75 -26.08 -15.29
N ALA A 97 -10.74 -24.94 -16.01
CA ALA A 97 -9.85 -24.74 -17.14
C ALA A 97 -8.42 -24.47 -16.64
N SER A 98 -7.49 -25.26 -17.10
CA SER A 98 -6.05 -25.12 -16.84
C SER A 98 -5.50 -23.90 -17.60
N GLY A 99 -5.81 -22.69 -17.13
CA GLY A 99 -5.15 -21.46 -17.53
C GLY A 99 -3.82 -21.25 -16.80
N ALA A 100 -3.01 -20.29 -17.22
CA ALA A 100 -1.79 -19.93 -16.52
C ALA A 100 -2.10 -19.65 -15.02
N PRO A 101 -1.27 -20.13 -14.08
CA PRO A 101 -1.54 -19.98 -12.66
C PRO A 101 -1.56 -18.48 -12.32
N ASN A 102 -2.74 -17.98 -11.99
CA ASN A 102 -2.88 -16.66 -11.40
C ASN A 102 -2.59 -16.81 -9.90
N VAL A 103 -1.59 -16.10 -9.40
CA VAL A 103 -1.16 -16.18 -7.99
C VAL A 103 -2.32 -15.92 -7.02
N PHE A 104 -3.29 -15.12 -7.43
CA PHE A 104 -4.51 -14.85 -6.66
C PHE A 104 -5.45 -16.08 -6.54
N GLU A 105 -5.34 -17.08 -7.42
CA GLU A 105 -6.16 -18.30 -7.35
C GLU A 105 -5.78 -19.23 -6.19
N GLU A 106 -4.59 -19.03 -5.60
CA GLU A 106 -4.13 -19.81 -4.45
C GLU A 106 -4.59 -19.23 -3.12
N LEU A 107 -5.18 -18.04 -3.14
CA LEU A 107 -5.67 -17.36 -1.94
C LEU A 107 -6.96 -18.01 -1.42
N SER A 108 -7.09 -18.06 -0.10
CA SER A 108 -8.40 -18.23 0.53
C SER A 108 -9.20 -16.92 0.45
N TYR A 109 -10.53 -17.00 0.59
CA TYR A 109 -11.40 -15.81 0.68
C TYR A 109 -10.94 -14.82 1.76
N THR A 110 -10.50 -15.31 2.93
CA THR A 110 -10.04 -14.46 4.03
C THR A 110 -8.71 -13.78 3.75
N GLN A 111 -7.82 -14.42 2.98
CA GLN A 111 -6.57 -13.84 2.50
C GLN A 111 -6.84 -12.79 1.41
N ALA A 112 -7.70 -13.10 0.44
CA ALA A 112 -8.12 -12.14 -0.57
C ALA A 112 -8.74 -10.89 0.06
N LEU A 113 -9.59 -11.07 1.08
CA LEU A 113 -10.17 -9.95 1.83
C LEU A 113 -9.11 -9.16 2.63
N ALA A 114 -8.11 -9.83 3.20
CA ALA A 114 -7.03 -9.17 3.93
C ALA A 114 -6.17 -8.29 3.00
N LEU A 115 -5.86 -8.76 1.79
CA LEU A 115 -5.15 -7.98 0.77
C LEU A 115 -5.86 -6.68 0.39
N LEU A 116 -7.18 -6.60 0.51
CA LEU A 116 -7.94 -5.37 0.26
C LEU A 116 -7.67 -4.26 1.30
N SER A 117 -6.83 -4.52 2.29
CA SER A 117 -6.30 -3.48 3.18
C SER A 117 -5.19 -2.66 2.52
N LEU A 118 -4.53 -3.20 1.49
CA LEU A 118 -3.58 -2.48 0.65
C LEU A 118 -4.37 -1.63 -0.37
N PRO A 119 -4.07 -0.33 -0.47
CA PRO A 119 -4.92 0.61 -1.21
C PRO A 119 -4.88 0.38 -2.72
N THR A 120 -3.73 0.05 -3.30
CA THR A 120 -3.59 -0.09 -4.75
C THR A 120 -3.47 -1.54 -5.19
N GLU A 121 -3.72 -1.78 -6.48
CA GLU A 121 -3.58 -3.10 -7.08
C GLU A 121 -2.12 -3.51 -7.16
N GLU A 122 -1.25 -2.56 -7.51
CA GLU A 122 0.18 -2.75 -7.60
C GLU A 122 0.79 -3.18 -6.26
N GLU A 123 0.35 -2.56 -5.16
CA GLU A 123 0.80 -2.95 -3.81
C GLU A 123 0.34 -4.37 -3.43
N ARG A 124 -0.86 -4.78 -3.86
CA ARG A 124 -1.36 -6.14 -3.65
C ARG A 124 -0.58 -7.17 -4.46
N GLU A 125 -0.28 -6.88 -5.72
CA GLU A 125 0.53 -7.73 -6.59
C GLU A 125 1.95 -7.86 -6.04
N GLN A 126 2.59 -6.75 -5.73
CA GLN A 126 3.92 -6.73 -5.12
C GLN A 126 3.96 -7.53 -3.81
N PHE A 127 2.96 -7.36 -2.94
CA PHE A 127 2.89 -8.12 -1.70
C PHE A 127 2.82 -9.63 -1.93
N VAL A 128 2.04 -10.06 -2.93
CA VAL A 128 1.88 -11.47 -3.29
C VAL A 128 3.15 -12.04 -3.91
N GLU A 129 3.89 -11.24 -4.71
CA GLU A 129 5.18 -11.64 -5.28
C GLU A 129 6.30 -11.74 -4.24
N GLU A 130 6.32 -10.83 -3.26
CA GLU A 130 7.34 -10.77 -2.22
C GLU A 130 7.14 -11.79 -1.09
N ASN A 131 5.92 -12.34 -0.96
CA ASN A 131 5.55 -13.22 0.14
C ASN A 131 5.00 -14.55 -0.37
N ASP A 132 5.29 -15.63 0.34
CA ASP A 132 4.72 -16.96 0.06
C ASP A 132 3.29 -17.07 0.61
N VAL A 133 2.38 -16.29 0.01
CA VAL A 133 0.98 -16.16 0.47
C VAL A 133 0.22 -17.49 0.48
N ALA A 134 0.60 -18.44 -0.39
CA ALA A 134 -0.03 -19.75 -0.47
C ALA A 134 0.20 -20.57 0.80
N ASN A 135 1.32 -20.39 1.47
CA ASN A 135 1.69 -21.10 2.69
C ASN A 135 1.46 -20.28 3.98
N MET A 136 1.12 -19.01 3.86
CA MET A 136 0.81 -18.15 5.01
C MET A 136 -0.60 -18.45 5.55
N SER A 137 -0.73 -18.45 6.88
CA SER A 137 -2.06 -18.36 7.49
C SER A 137 -2.64 -16.95 7.30
N THR A 138 -3.95 -16.79 7.36
CA THR A 138 -4.63 -15.49 7.29
C THR A 138 -4.08 -14.50 8.31
N ARG A 139 -3.72 -14.97 9.51
CA ARG A 139 -3.17 -14.14 10.59
C ARG A 139 -1.77 -13.64 10.26
N GLU A 140 -0.88 -14.52 9.82
CA GLU A 140 0.47 -14.15 9.38
C GLU A 140 0.42 -13.11 8.25
N MET A 141 -0.47 -13.31 7.30
CA MET A 141 -0.69 -12.37 6.22
C MET A 141 -1.19 -11.01 6.70
N GLN A 142 -2.17 -10.99 7.63
CA GLN A 142 -2.66 -9.74 8.22
C GLN A 142 -1.56 -9.01 8.99
N ASP A 143 -0.75 -9.73 9.76
CA ASP A 143 0.37 -9.17 10.51
C ASP A 143 1.45 -8.60 9.56
N ALA A 144 1.76 -9.29 8.46
CA ALA A 144 2.70 -8.82 7.44
C ALA A 144 2.18 -7.57 6.70
N ILE A 145 0.92 -7.56 6.28
CA ILE A 145 0.28 -6.38 5.67
C ILE A 145 0.32 -5.19 6.62
N LYS A 146 -0.04 -5.40 7.89
CA LYS A 146 0.01 -4.35 8.90
C LYS A 146 1.43 -3.80 9.08
N ALA A 147 2.42 -4.69 9.17
CA ALA A 147 3.82 -4.28 9.30
C ALA A 147 4.30 -3.44 8.09
N LYS A 148 3.89 -3.80 6.86
CA LYS A 148 4.18 -3.02 5.64
C LYS A 148 3.55 -1.63 5.72
N VAL A 149 2.25 -1.53 6.01
CA VAL A 149 1.53 -0.25 6.11
C VAL A 149 2.14 0.64 7.21
N ASP A 150 2.45 0.07 8.38
CA ASP A 150 3.09 0.80 9.48
C ASP A 150 4.52 1.26 9.14
N ALA A 151 5.25 0.50 8.32
CA ALA A 151 6.59 0.88 7.84
C ALA A 151 6.51 2.02 6.82
N GLU A 152 5.60 1.95 5.87
CA GLU A 152 5.35 3.01 4.87
C GLU A 152 4.90 4.31 5.53
N ALA A 153 3.99 4.25 6.49
CA ALA A 153 3.57 5.43 7.25
C ALA A 153 4.74 6.09 7.99
N ARG A 154 5.64 5.29 8.59
CA ARG A 154 6.85 5.81 9.25
C ARG A 154 7.85 6.41 8.26
N ALA A 155 8.01 5.81 7.09
CA ALA A 155 8.87 6.34 6.03
C ALA A 155 8.37 7.70 5.53
N ASN A 156 7.07 7.81 5.24
CA ASN A 156 6.44 9.05 4.80
C ASN A 156 6.54 10.17 5.85
N ASP A 157 6.35 9.85 7.14
CA ASP A 157 6.51 10.82 8.24
C ASP A 157 7.97 11.28 8.38
N ALA A 158 8.94 10.38 8.22
CA ALA A 158 10.36 10.71 8.24
C ALA A 158 10.75 11.62 7.05
N GLU A 159 10.24 11.34 5.86
CA GLU A 159 10.46 12.16 4.66
C GLU A 159 9.84 13.57 4.81
N ALA A 160 8.63 13.66 5.34
CA ALA A 160 8.00 14.93 5.63
C ALA A 160 8.81 15.77 6.62
N ARG A 161 9.33 15.16 7.70
CA ARG A 161 10.20 15.85 8.67
C ARG A 161 11.53 16.28 8.06
N ALA A 162 12.13 15.46 7.19
CA ALA A 162 13.35 15.83 6.48
C ALA A 162 13.13 17.04 5.58
N SER A 163 12.05 17.05 4.81
CA SER A 163 11.66 18.18 3.95
C SER A 163 11.39 19.46 4.75
N ASP A 164 10.74 19.35 5.92
CA ASP A 164 10.52 20.49 6.80
C ASP A 164 11.83 21.05 7.37
N ALA A 165 12.76 20.18 7.78
CA ALA A 165 14.07 20.58 8.26
C ALA A 165 14.89 21.27 7.18
N GLU A 166 14.89 20.78 5.95
CA GLU A 166 15.55 21.43 4.81
C GLU A 166 14.98 22.84 4.54
N ARG A 167 13.65 22.99 4.58
CA ARG A 167 13.01 24.30 4.45
C ARG A 167 13.44 25.28 5.55
N MET A 168 13.56 24.80 6.78
CA MET A 168 14.02 25.63 7.89
C MET A 168 15.49 26.07 7.72
N VAL A 169 16.36 25.17 7.25
CA VAL A 169 17.77 25.51 6.95
C VAL A 169 17.86 26.59 5.88
N VAL A 170 17.11 26.46 4.79
CA VAL A 170 17.07 27.46 3.71
C VAL A 170 16.57 28.81 4.24
N GLN A 171 15.53 28.83 5.06
CA GLN A 171 15.00 30.04 5.65
C GLN A 171 16.01 30.73 6.59
N GLU A 172 16.72 29.97 7.40
CA GLU A 172 17.73 30.48 8.31
C GLU A 172 18.94 31.05 7.54
N GLN A 173 19.36 30.40 6.46
CA GLN A 173 20.40 30.91 5.57
C GLN A 173 20.01 32.26 4.96
N GLN A 174 18.78 32.39 4.47
CA GLN A 174 18.26 33.65 3.92
C GLN A 174 18.24 34.76 4.97
N ARG A 175 17.91 34.45 6.21
CA ARG A 175 17.96 35.42 7.33
C ARG A 175 19.40 35.83 7.65
N ALA A 176 20.34 34.90 7.65
CA ALA A 176 21.75 35.19 7.87
C ALA A 176 22.31 36.09 6.77
N ASP A 177 22.03 35.80 5.51
CA ASP A 177 22.46 36.60 4.36
C ASP A 177 21.90 38.02 4.42
N LEU A 178 20.62 38.17 4.83
CA LEU A 178 20.01 39.49 5.00
C LEU A 178 20.64 40.27 6.16
N ALA A 179 20.93 39.59 7.27
CA ALA A 179 21.59 40.23 8.43
C ALA A 179 23.01 40.70 8.06
N GLU A 180 23.76 39.93 7.30
CA GLU A 180 25.08 40.28 6.81
C GLU A 180 25.04 41.53 5.90
N LYS A 181 24.10 41.56 4.93
CA LYS A 181 23.88 42.75 4.08
C LYS A 181 23.54 44.00 4.90
N ASN A 182 22.69 43.85 5.91
CA ASN A 182 22.33 44.97 6.78
C ASN A 182 23.54 45.46 7.58
N LEU A 183 24.38 44.55 8.07
CA LEU A 183 25.59 44.88 8.79
C LEU A 183 26.58 45.67 7.90
N GLU A 184 26.78 45.23 6.64
CA GLU A 184 27.62 45.95 5.67
C GLU A 184 27.07 47.34 5.36
N ASN A 185 25.77 47.52 5.21
CA ASN A 185 25.14 48.80 5.01
C ASN A 185 25.36 49.75 6.21
N VAL A 186 25.21 49.24 7.43
CA VAL A 186 25.45 50.06 8.65
C VAL A 186 26.91 50.43 8.76
N LYS A 187 27.86 49.53 8.46
CA LYS A 187 29.29 49.86 8.44
C LYS A 187 29.63 50.95 7.41
N ALA A 188 29.04 50.87 6.21
CA ALA A 188 29.22 51.88 5.17
C ALA A 188 28.69 53.26 5.61
N GLN A 189 27.51 53.30 6.24
CA GLN A 189 26.94 54.53 6.79
C GLN A 189 27.82 55.12 7.89
N LEU A 190 28.37 54.28 8.76
CA LEU A 190 29.27 54.73 9.83
C LEU A 190 30.56 55.37 9.27
N ARG A 191 31.19 54.73 8.25
CA ARG A 191 32.35 55.27 7.57
C ARG A 191 32.06 56.63 6.95
N ASN A 192 30.96 56.78 6.23
CA ASN A 192 30.57 58.08 5.63
C ASN A 192 30.31 59.14 6.68
N ALA A 193 29.71 58.77 7.81
CA ALA A 193 29.48 59.69 8.91
C ALA A 193 30.82 60.18 9.57
N ASP A 194 31.77 59.26 9.74
CA ASP A 194 33.10 59.57 10.26
C ASP A 194 33.89 60.44 9.31
N GLU A 195 33.85 60.27 7.99
CA GLU A 195 34.42 61.10 6.96
C GLU A 195 33.83 62.53 7.01
N GLN A 196 32.48 62.64 7.02
CA GLN A 196 31.79 63.91 7.12
C GLN A 196 32.19 64.69 8.40
N LYS A 197 32.27 64.00 9.53
CA LYS A 197 32.71 64.58 10.80
C LYS A 197 34.14 65.12 10.70
N THR A 198 35.03 64.37 10.05
CA THR A 198 36.43 64.79 9.85
C THR A 198 36.51 66.07 8.98
N ASP A 199 35.76 66.13 7.88
CA ASP A 199 35.68 67.27 6.99
C ASP A 199 35.15 68.54 7.70
N ILE A 200 34.10 68.39 8.50
CA ILE A 200 33.52 69.47 9.29
C ILE A 200 34.57 70.03 10.30
N LEU A 201 35.30 69.14 10.99
CA LEU A 201 36.34 69.52 11.93
C LEU A 201 37.48 70.23 11.23
N GLU A 202 37.87 69.80 10.05
CA GLU A 202 38.92 70.43 9.27
C GLU A 202 38.50 71.86 8.75
N GLN A 203 37.25 71.98 8.29
CA GLN A 203 36.67 73.25 7.90
C GLN A 203 36.64 74.28 9.10
N ALA A 204 36.11 73.82 10.23
CA ALA A 204 36.05 74.60 11.43
C ALA A 204 37.46 75.08 11.92
N ARG A 205 38.47 74.24 11.73
CA ARG A 205 39.87 74.62 12.01
C ARG A 205 40.36 75.67 11.06
N LYS A 206 40.15 75.55 9.74
CA LYS A 206 40.54 76.59 8.75
C LYS A 206 39.86 77.90 8.99
N GLU A 207 38.55 77.90 9.34
CA GLU A 207 37.83 79.14 9.69
C GLU A 207 38.39 79.80 10.93
N ARG A 208 38.78 79.07 11.97
CA ARG A 208 39.43 79.64 13.16
C ARG A 208 40.77 80.23 12.85
N GLU A 209 41.57 79.61 11.98
CA GLU A 209 42.87 80.10 11.58
C GLU A 209 42.74 81.44 10.77
N THR A 210 41.69 81.54 9.92
CA THR A 210 41.43 82.80 9.15
C THR A 210 40.88 83.93 10.00
N LEU A 211 40.16 83.68 11.08
CA LEU A 211 39.65 84.65 12.00
C LEU A 211 40.71 85.15 13.02
N ALA A 212 41.81 84.43 13.18
CA ALA A 212 42.92 84.78 14.09
C ALA A 212 44.09 85.56 13.43
N ALA A 213 44.04 85.65 12.10
CA ALA A 213 45.01 86.44 11.29
C ALA A 213 44.49 87.82 10.99
#